data_5289f77ead0cc6e15861d43616d42132
#
_entry.id   5289f77ead0cc6e15861d43616d42132
#
_cell.length_a   1.000
_cell.length_b   1.000
_cell.length_c   1.000
_cell.angle_alpha   90.00
_cell.angle_beta   90.00
_cell.angle_gamma   90.00
#
_symmetry.space_group_name_H-M   'P 1'
#
loop_
_entity.id
_entity.type
_entity.pdbx_description
1 polymer ?
#
loop_
_entity_poly.entity_id
_entity_poly.type
_entity_poly.pdbx_seq_one_letter_code
_entity_poly.pdbx_strand_id
1 'polypeptide(L)'
;KIKNFKVAKVLHHMQGTPNTMQKNPKYKNVLLDIYDFFETNIKKNFKGKNIIIDPGIGFGKTLKHNLTLISNISLFHSLGFPILVGTSRKKFISLISGKNDSNERIGGTVASVLFLLSQGVQIFRVHNVNEIKQSILVFRKILSNFTK
;
A
#
# COMPACT_ATOMS: atom_id res chain seq x y z
N LYS A 1 14.23 -0.18 20.50
CA LYS A 1 13.18 -0.26 21.58
C LYS A 1 11.88 -0.91 21.08
N ILE A 2 11.35 -0.58 19.89
CA ILE A 2 10.06 -1.12 19.35
C ILE A 2 10.09 -2.65 19.14
N LYS A 3 11.25 -3.24 18.86
CA LYS A 3 11.40 -4.68 18.58
C LYS A 3 10.92 -5.60 19.71
N ASN A 4 10.93 -5.12 20.96
CA ASN A 4 10.65 -5.94 22.14
C ASN A 4 9.16 -5.94 22.55
N PHE A 5 8.32 -5.12 21.93
CA PHE A 5 6.88 -5.12 22.25
C PHE A 5 6.16 -6.32 21.59
N LYS A 6 5.27 -6.97 22.35
CA LYS A 6 4.43 -8.09 21.87
C LYS A 6 3.20 -7.60 21.08
N VAL A 7 3.38 -6.64 20.18
CA VAL A 7 2.33 -6.07 19.32
C VAL A 7 2.68 -6.27 17.85
N ALA A 8 1.68 -6.24 16.99
CA ALA A 8 1.91 -6.22 15.54
C ALA A 8 2.65 -4.93 15.15
N LYS A 9 3.64 -5.05 14.27
CA LYS A 9 4.48 -3.95 13.83
C LYS A 9 4.35 -3.75 12.34
N VAL A 10 4.10 -2.53 11.91
CA VAL A 10 4.11 -2.19 10.48
C VAL A 10 5.54 -1.85 10.07
N LEU A 11 6.10 -2.67 9.18
CA LEU A 11 7.35 -2.37 8.50
C LEU A 11 7.01 -1.59 7.24
N HIS A 12 7.28 -0.28 7.27
CA HIS A 12 6.94 0.65 6.20
C HIS A 12 8.17 1.01 5.37
N HIS A 13 8.06 0.95 4.04
CA HIS A 13 9.12 1.39 3.14
C HIS A 13 8.98 2.87 2.78
N MET A 14 10.04 3.63 3.01
CA MET A 14 10.18 5.01 2.54
C MET A 14 11.63 5.26 2.13
N GLN A 15 11.85 5.87 0.97
CA GLN A 15 13.17 6.33 0.56
C GLN A 15 13.40 7.77 1.07
N GLY A 16 14.50 8.00 1.80
CA GLY A 16 14.80 9.30 2.41
C GLY A 16 13.99 9.57 3.69
N THR A 17 13.77 10.83 4.00
CA THR A 17 12.99 11.31 5.15
C THR A 17 11.71 12.00 4.69
N PRO A 18 10.72 12.26 5.57
CA PRO A 18 9.50 13.00 5.19
C PRO A 18 9.76 14.31 4.43
N ASN A 19 10.85 15.03 4.78
CA ASN A 19 11.20 16.31 4.16
C ASN A 19 11.94 16.17 2.82
N THR A 20 12.56 15.02 2.55
CA THR A 20 13.44 14.82 1.38
C THR A 20 12.93 13.77 0.40
N MET A 21 12.05 12.88 0.83
CA MET A 21 11.60 11.71 0.08
C MET A 21 11.06 12.00 -1.32
N GLN A 22 10.46 13.18 -1.55
CA GLN A 22 9.86 13.54 -2.83
C GLN A 22 10.80 14.33 -3.76
N LYS A 23 12.01 14.72 -3.30
CA LYS A 23 12.89 15.58 -4.09
C LYS A 23 13.48 14.90 -5.32
N ASN A 24 13.81 13.61 -5.24
CA ASN A 24 14.32 12.83 -6.37
C ASN A 24 14.33 11.31 -6.03
N PRO A 25 13.17 10.65 -5.94
CA PRO A 25 13.13 9.23 -5.61
C PRO A 25 13.71 8.39 -6.76
N LYS A 26 14.76 7.61 -6.48
CA LYS A 26 15.45 6.78 -7.47
C LYS A 26 15.38 5.31 -7.07
N TYR A 27 14.96 4.47 -8.01
CA TYR A 27 14.96 3.02 -7.91
C TYR A 27 15.59 2.43 -9.17
N LYS A 28 16.37 1.37 -9.06
CA LYS A 28 16.78 0.56 -10.21
C LYS A 28 15.59 -0.21 -10.73
N ASN A 29 14.90 -0.90 -9.83
CA ASN A 29 13.62 -1.55 -10.04
C ASN A 29 12.78 -1.40 -8.77
N VAL A 30 11.71 -0.59 -8.83
CA VAL A 30 10.94 -0.24 -7.63
C VAL A 30 10.32 -1.46 -6.93
N LEU A 31 9.96 -2.51 -7.67
CA LEU A 31 9.40 -3.74 -7.08
C LEU A 31 10.49 -4.53 -6.35
N LEU A 32 11.60 -4.81 -7.02
CA LEU A 32 12.68 -5.60 -6.46
C LEU A 32 13.40 -4.87 -5.33
N ASP A 33 13.68 -3.58 -5.48
CA ASP A 33 14.36 -2.78 -4.45
C ASP A 33 13.54 -2.75 -3.14
N ILE A 34 12.19 -2.69 -3.23
CA ILE A 34 11.31 -2.71 -2.06
C ILE A 34 11.14 -4.14 -1.52
N TYR A 35 11.11 -5.14 -2.39
CA TYR A 35 11.09 -6.54 -1.98
C TYR A 35 12.33 -6.89 -1.15
N ASP A 36 13.52 -6.56 -1.65
CA ASP A 36 14.80 -6.79 -0.98
C ASP A 36 14.90 -6.03 0.35
N PHE A 37 14.35 -4.81 0.40
CA PHE A 37 14.24 -4.05 1.64
C PHE A 37 13.45 -4.83 2.70
N PHE A 38 12.29 -5.38 2.34
CA PHE A 38 11.49 -6.16 3.28
C PHE A 38 12.21 -7.44 3.70
N GLU A 39 12.67 -8.24 2.75
CA GLU A 39 13.36 -9.50 3.01
C GLU A 39 14.55 -9.30 3.96
N THR A 40 15.39 -8.33 3.67
CA THR A 40 16.58 -8.00 4.49
C THR A 40 16.19 -7.57 5.89
N ASN A 41 15.22 -6.67 6.05
CA ASN A 41 14.83 -6.15 7.35
C ASN A 41 14.10 -7.19 8.20
N ILE A 42 13.28 -8.04 7.60
CA ILE A 42 12.58 -9.12 8.29
C ILE A 42 13.60 -10.11 8.84
N LYS A 43 14.51 -10.60 8.01
CA LYS A 43 15.58 -11.55 8.43
C LYS A 43 16.44 -10.98 9.56
N LYS A 44 16.92 -9.74 9.43
CA LYS A 44 17.85 -9.12 10.39
C LYS A 44 17.19 -8.67 11.69
N ASN A 45 15.97 -8.18 11.63
CA ASN A 45 15.42 -7.37 12.71
C ASN A 45 14.22 -7.97 13.43
N PHE A 46 13.44 -8.87 12.80
CA PHE A 46 12.14 -9.22 13.34
C PHE A 46 11.91 -10.72 13.54
N LYS A 47 12.82 -11.59 13.08
CA LYS A 47 12.67 -13.06 13.17
C LYS A 47 11.28 -13.57 12.74
N GLY A 48 10.62 -12.87 11.81
CA GLY A 48 9.37 -13.28 11.16
C GLY A 48 8.10 -13.23 12.00
N LYS A 49 8.07 -12.57 13.17
CA LYS A 49 6.87 -12.59 14.03
C LYS A 49 6.19 -11.21 14.13
N ASN A 50 4.85 -11.22 14.03
CA ASN A 50 3.97 -10.04 14.22
C ASN A 50 4.35 -8.83 13.33
N ILE A 51 4.64 -9.10 12.05
CA ILE A 51 4.97 -8.09 11.05
C ILE A 51 3.80 -7.92 10.09
N ILE A 52 3.53 -6.67 9.75
CA ILE A 52 2.68 -6.23 8.63
C ILE A 52 3.60 -5.43 7.72
N ILE A 53 3.59 -5.68 6.43
CA ILE A 53 4.40 -4.93 5.46
C ILE A 53 3.59 -3.84 4.78
N ASP A 54 4.16 -2.63 4.65
CA ASP A 54 3.55 -1.49 3.94
C ASP A 54 4.56 -0.97 2.90
N PRO A 55 4.35 -1.20 1.60
CA PRO A 55 5.27 -0.77 0.54
C PRO A 55 5.35 0.75 0.37
N GLY A 56 4.57 1.52 1.12
CA GLY A 56 4.71 2.96 1.20
C GLY A 56 4.29 3.70 -0.06
N ILE A 57 3.09 3.41 -0.59
CA ILE A 57 2.53 4.17 -1.72
C ILE A 57 2.54 5.67 -1.39
N GLY A 58 3.10 6.49 -2.29
CA GLY A 58 3.21 7.94 -2.10
C GLY A 58 4.38 8.42 -1.23
N PHE A 59 5.19 7.53 -0.67
CA PHE A 59 6.34 7.88 0.15
C PHE A 59 7.65 7.63 -0.62
N GLY A 60 8.31 8.71 -1.05
CA GLY A 60 9.54 8.64 -1.84
C GLY A 60 9.36 7.91 -3.18
N LYS A 61 8.30 8.24 -3.93
CA LYS A 61 7.92 7.54 -5.16
C LYS A 61 7.31 8.48 -6.19
N THR A 62 7.69 8.31 -7.45
CA THR A 62 7.07 8.99 -8.60
C THR A 62 5.66 8.41 -8.87
N LEU A 63 4.89 9.05 -9.76
CA LEU A 63 3.63 8.49 -10.23
C LEU A 63 3.83 7.08 -10.79
N LYS A 64 4.79 6.90 -11.70
CA LYS A 64 5.11 5.60 -12.30
C LYS A 64 5.46 4.55 -11.25
N HIS A 65 6.28 4.88 -10.24
CA HIS A 65 6.62 3.95 -9.17
C HIS A 65 5.39 3.52 -8.36
N ASN A 66 4.48 4.46 -8.06
CA ASN A 66 3.25 4.13 -7.34
C ASN A 66 2.34 3.20 -8.14
N LEU A 67 2.14 3.48 -9.42
CA LEU A 67 1.30 2.64 -10.30
C LEU A 67 1.92 1.25 -10.48
N THR A 68 3.24 1.15 -10.69
CA THR A 68 3.94 -0.13 -10.78
C THR A 68 3.76 -0.97 -9.51
N LEU A 69 3.85 -0.36 -8.32
CA LEU A 69 3.64 -1.06 -7.06
C LEU A 69 2.18 -1.50 -6.88
N ILE A 70 1.23 -0.64 -7.20
CA ILE A 70 -0.20 -0.95 -7.08
C ILE A 70 -0.56 -2.11 -8.02
N SER A 71 -0.12 -2.07 -9.28
CA SER A 71 -0.44 -3.10 -10.27
C SER A 71 0.22 -4.46 -10.01
N ASN A 72 1.29 -4.50 -9.21
CA ASN A 72 2.04 -5.73 -8.94
C ASN A 72 2.16 -6.03 -7.43
N ILE A 73 1.20 -5.57 -6.61
CA ILE A 73 1.24 -5.72 -5.17
C ILE A 73 1.25 -7.18 -4.72
N SER A 74 0.67 -8.07 -5.53
CA SER A 74 0.61 -9.51 -5.29
C SER A 74 1.98 -10.17 -5.13
N LEU A 75 3.04 -9.60 -5.73
CA LEU A 75 4.41 -10.08 -5.56
C LEU A 75 4.82 -10.19 -4.07
N PHE A 76 4.37 -9.23 -3.25
CA PHE A 76 4.77 -9.17 -1.84
C PHE A 76 4.12 -10.25 -0.96
N HIS A 77 3.10 -10.99 -1.44
CA HIS A 77 2.54 -12.13 -0.72
C HIS A 77 3.55 -13.26 -0.52
N SER A 78 4.53 -13.40 -1.43
CA SER A 78 5.59 -14.39 -1.32
C SER A 78 6.49 -14.20 -0.08
N LEU A 79 6.47 -13.01 0.54
CA LEU A 79 7.15 -12.76 1.81
C LEU A 79 6.45 -13.41 3.01
N GLY A 80 5.20 -13.86 2.88
CA GLY A 80 4.46 -14.57 3.92
C GLY A 80 3.87 -13.69 5.03
N PHE A 81 3.71 -12.37 4.79
CA PHE A 81 3.20 -11.41 5.77
C PHE A 81 1.96 -10.67 5.26
N PRO A 82 1.05 -10.25 6.16
CA PRO A 82 -0.06 -9.39 5.77
C PRO A 82 0.44 -8.08 5.14
N ILE A 83 -0.25 -7.64 4.09
CA ILE A 83 0.06 -6.39 3.39
C ILE A 83 -0.92 -5.32 3.82
N LEU A 84 -0.37 -4.17 4.25
CA LEU A 84 -1.10 -2.94 4.51
C LEU A 84 -0.82 -1.94 3.40
N VAL A 85 -1.86 -1.33 2.85
CA VAL A 85 -1.70 -0.26 1.85
C VAL A 85 -2.57 0.95 2.21
N GLY A 86 -1.98 2.14 2.07
CA GLY A 86 -2.68 3.42 2.18
C GLY A 86 -2.62 4.17 0.85
N THR A 87 -3.73 4.19 0.10
CA THR A 87 -3.87 4.97 -1.16
C THR A 87 -4.72 6.21 -0.98
N SER A 88 -5.44 6.30 0.14
CA SER A 88 -6.47 7.30 0.38
C SER A 88 -5.97 8.75 0.23
N ARG A 89 -6.64 9.51 -0.62
CA ARG A 89 -6.43 10.94 -0.91
C ARG A 89 -5.02 11.28 -1.44
N LYS A 90 -4.22 10.29 -1.85
CA LYS A 90 -2.81 10.51 -2.23
C LYS A 90 -2.66 11.24 -3.57
N LYS A 91 -1.51 11.91 -3.71
CA LYS A 91 -1.18 12.78 -4.86
C LYS A 91 -1.24 12.06 -6.20
N PHE A 92 -0.95 10.75 -6.26
CA PHE A 92 -1.04 10.00 -7.52
C PHE A 92 -2.47 10.03 -8.12
N ILE A 93 -3.52 10.04 -7.26
CA ILE A 93 -4.91 10.17 -7.70
C ILE A 93 -5.12 11.54 -8.34
N SER A 94 -4.64 12.61 -7.70
CA SER A 94 -4.69 13.97 -8.25
C SER A 94 -4.00 14.08 -9.62
N LEU A 95 -2.81 13.48 -9.74
CA LEU A 95 -2.04 13.51 -10.99
C LEU A 95 -2.74 12.80 -12.16
N ILE A 96 -3.63 11.83 -11.87
CA ILE A 96 -4.41 11.11 -12.88
C ILE A 96 -5.74 11.81 -13.17
N SER A 97 -6.45 12.22 -12.11
CA SER A 97 -7.84 12.72 -12.22
C SER A 97 -7.97 14.23 -12.36
N GLY A 98 -6.86 14.98 -12.19
CA GLY A 98 -6.89 16.45 -12.16
C GLY A 98 -7.48 17.04 -10.85
N LYS A 99 -7.91 16.22 -9.89
CA LYS A 99 -8.53 16.69 -8.64
C LYS A 99 -7.49 17.14 -7.62
N ASN A 100 -7.36 18.47 -7.47
CA ASN A 100 -6.38 19.06 -6.55
C ASN A 100 -6.80 18.97 -5.09
N ASP A 101 -8.10 19.17 -4.77
CA ASP A 101 -8.60 18.98 -3.41
C ASP A 101 -8.54 17.49 -3.04
N SER A 102 -7.96 17.22 -1.88
CA SER A 102 -7.83 15.86 -1.35
C SER A 102 -9.18 15.23 -1.02
N ASN A 103 -10.21 16.01 -0.70
CA ASN A 103 -11.56 15.55 -0.40
C ASN A 103 -12.29 15.04 -1.65
N GLU A 104 -11.97 15.56 -2.83
CA GLU A 104 -12.55 15.15 -4.10
C GLU A 104 -11.96 13.83 -4.65
N ARG A 105 -10.96 13.24 -3.96
CA ARG A 105 -10.26 12.02 -4.41
C ARG A 105 -10.90 10.72 -3.93
N ILE A 106 -12.13 10.76 -3.43
CA ILE A 106 -12.80 9.56 -2.90
C ILE A 106 -12.97 8.48 -3.98
N GLY A 107 -13.41 8.83 -5.18
CA GLY A 107 -13.56 7.88 -6.29
C GLY A 107 -12.27 7.15 -6.65
N GLY A 108 -11.15 7.88 -6.79
CA GLY A 108 -9.84 7.28 -7.02
C GLY A 108 -9.33 6.46 -5.84
N THR A 109 -9.70 6.84 -4.60
CA THR A 109 -9.42 6.03 -3.40
C THR A 109 -10.17 4.71 -3.46
N VAL A 110 -11.48 4.73 -3.74
CA VAL A 110 -12.31 3.51 -3.89
C VAL A 110 -11.75 2.61 -4.98
N ALA A 111 -11.51 3.14 -6.17
CA ALA A 111 -10.97 2.38 -7.29
C ALA A 111 -9.65 1.66 -6.94
N SER A 112 -8.71 2.39 -6.33
CA SER A 112 -7.41 1.81 -5.94
C SER A 112 -7.54 0.77 -4.81
N VAL A 113 -8.45 0.97 -3.85
CA VAL A 113 -8.71 0.00 -2.78
C VAL A 113 -9.33 -1.27 -3.33
N LEU A 114 -10.34 -1.19 -4.19
CA LEU A 114 -11.00 -2.37 -4.78
C LEU A 114 -10.03 -3.15 -5.68
N PHE A 115 -9.21 -2.46 -6.46
CA PHE A 115 -8.15 -3.11 -7.25
C PHE A 115 -7.14 -3.86 -6.36
N LEU A 116 -6.66 -3.22 -5.30
CA LEU A 116 -5.73 -3.85 -4.35
C LEU A 116 -6.37 -5.01 -3.57
N LEU A 117 -7.66 -4.88 -3.23
CA LEU A 117 -8.43 -5.96 -2.62
C LEU A 117 -8.50 -7.20 -3.52
N SER A 118 -8.72 -7.02 -4.83
CA SER A 118 -8.72 -8.13 -5.79
C SER A 118 -7.35 -8.80 -5.94
N GLN A 119 -6.28 -8.09 -5.61
CA GLN A 119 -4.92 -8.63 -5.54
C GLN A 119 -4.54 -9.20 -4.16
N GLY A 120 -5.50 -9.34 -3.25
CA GLY A 120 -5.31 -10.02 -1.97
C GLY A 120 -4.79 -9.14 -0.83
N VAL A 121 -4.74 -7.82 -0.96
CA VAL A 121 -4.35 -6.93 0.15
C VAL A 121 -5.36 -7.04 1.30
N GLN A 122 -4.86 -7.23 2.53
CA GLN A 122 -5.68 -7.53 3.69
C GLN A 122 -6.04 -6.29 4.54
N ILE A 123 -5.17 -5.26 4.56
CA ILE A 123 -5.32 -4.11 5.44
C ILE A 123 -5.24 -2.81 4.65
N PHE A 124 -6.24 -1.95 4.82
CA PHE A 124 -6.29 -0.64 4.17
C PHE A 124 -6.30 0.47 5.21
N ARG A 125 -5.42 1.45 5.03
CA ARG A 125 -5.42 2.68 5.82
C ARG A 125 -6.07 3.80 5.02
N VAL A 126 -7.24 4.25 5.46
CA VAL A 126 -8.09 5.19 4.73
C VAL A 126 -8.63 6.31 5.64
N HIS A 127 -9.03 7.44 5.05
CA HIS A 127 -9.69 8.55 5.75
C HIS A 127 -11.21 8.33 5.85
N ASN A 128 -11.83 7.92 4.74
CA ASN A 128 -13.28 7.72 4.61
C ASN A 128 -13.64 6.25 4.89
N VAL A 129 -13.64 5.85 6.16
CA VAL A 129 -13.79 4.44 6.54
C VAL A 129 -15.16 3.87 6.12
N ASN A 130 -16.23 4.62 6.32
CA ASN A 130 -17.60 4.15 6.02
C ASN A 130 -17.80 3.91 4.53
N GLU A 131 -17.39 4.85 3.68
CA GLU A 131 -17.53 4.76 2.23
C GLU A 131 -16.69 3.63 1.65
N ILE A 132 -15.48 3.47 2.17
CA ILE A 132 -14.59 2.37 1.73
C ILE A 132 -15.12 1.02 2.22
N LYS A 133 -15.61 0.90 3.45
CA LYS A 133 -16.25 -0.31 3.95
C LYS A 133 -17.46 -0.70 3.10
N GLN A 134 -18.34 0.26 2.79
CA GLN A 134 -19.48 0.06 1.91
C GLN A 134 -19.04 -0.47 0.53
N SER A 135 -18.04 0.18 -0.08
CA SER A 135 -17.53 -0.21 -1.39
C SER A 135 -16.97 -1.63 -1.39
N ILE A 136 -16.22 -2.02 -0.34
CA ILE A 136 -15.69 -3.38 -0.18
C ILE A 136 -16.80 -4.40 -0.03
N LEU A 137 -17.84 -4.12 0.77
CA LEU A 137 -18.96 -5.05 0.97
C LEU A 137 -19.72 -5.30 -0.33
N VAL A 138 -20.02 -4.23 -1.08
CA VAL A 138 -20.70 -4.33 -2.39
C VAL A 138 -19.83 -5.12 -3.37
N PHE A 139 -18.55 -4.78 -3.48
CA PHE A 139 -17.61 -5.45 -4.38
C PHE A 139 -17.51 -6.96 -4.09
N ARG A 140 -17.36 -7.33 -2.82
CA ARG A 140 -17.31 -8.76 -2.40
C ARG A 140 -18.60 -9.49 -2.75
N LYS A 141 -19.77 -8.83 -2.59
CA LYS A 141 -21.05 -9.44 -2.92
C LYS A 141 -21.21 -9.67 -4.43
N ILE A 142 -20.73 -8.74 -5.24
CA ILE A 142 -20.68 -8.90 -6.71
C ILE A 142 -19.81 -10.10 -7.07
N LEU A 143 -18.58 -10.18 -6.53
CA LEU A 143 -17.67 -11.30 -6.82
C LEU A 143 -18.25 -12.65 -6.39
N SER A 144 -18.92 -12.74 -5.25
CA SER A 144 -19.52 -14.00 -4.76
C SER A 144 -20.68 -14.49 -5.63
N ASN A 145 -21.25 -13.67 -6.50
CA ASN A 145 -22.27 -14.06 -7.47
C ASN A 145 -21.71 -14.35 -8.86
N PHE A 146 -20.49 -13.88 -9.16
CA PHE A 146 -19.83 -14.12 -10.44
C PHE A 146 -19.26 -15.55 -10.55
N THR A 147 -18.95 -16.19 -9.42
CA THR A 147 -18.35 -17.53 -9.33
C THR A 147 -19.36 -18.66 -9.17
N LYS A 148 -20.66 -18.37 -9.32
CA LYS A 148 -21.73 -19.37 -9.40
C LYS A 148 -22.14 -19.61 -10.83
#